data_1af5236b71ee35c3eb8b93a35b531ea3
#
_entry.id   1af5236b71ee35c3eb8b93a35b531ea3
#
_cell.length_a   1.000
_cell.length_b   1.000
_cell.length_c   1.000
_cell.angle_alpha   90.00
_cell.angle_beta   90.00
_cell.angle_gamma   90.00
#
_symmetry.space_group_name_H-M   'P 1'
#
loop_
_entity.id
_entity.type
_entity.pdbx_description
1 polymer ?
#
loop_
_entity_poly.entity_id
_entity_poly.type
_entity_poly.pdbx_seq_one_letter_code
_entity_poly.pdbx_strand_id
1 'polypeptide(L)'
;PVPESCEASARAFDYDLLRFELDHYREWGLEAVFGPLDTARRARLDAAFDALAAEIAELSRGFVHRDYQSRNLMVVGDAPAPESLVIIDFQDALTGPRIYDAVALLNDSYVDVPFGMQRRVIARYAQLRGLDEGALAREFDLVTVQRKLKDGGRFVFIDRVKGNPSFLPFVDASFGRVRAALARLEGHEELKAALAEAD
;
A
#
# COMPACT_ATOMS: atom_id res chain seq x y z
N PRO A 1 -18.53 0.71 -12.19
CA PRO A 1 -17.71 -0.22 -12.99
C PRO A 1 -16.84 0.57 -13.98
N VAL A 2 -15.61 0.12 -14.20
CA VAL A 2 -14.72 0.68 -15.23
C VAL A 2 -15.24 0.20 -16.59
N PRO A 3 -15.40 1.05 -17.60
CA PRO A 3 -15.80 0.61 -18.94
C PRO A 3 -14.80 -0.39 -19.52
N GLU A 4 -15.28 -1.43 -20.19
CA GLU A 4 -14.42 -2.47 -20.81
C GLU A 4 -13.44 -1.91 -21.85
N SER A 5 -13.79 -0.79 -22.49
CA SER A 5 -12.93 -0.09 -23.43
C SER A 5 -11.80 0.72 -22.80
N CYS A 6 -11.75 0.82 -21.46
CA CYS A 6 -10.71 1.55 -20.74
C CYS A 6 -9.52 0.62 -20.46
N GLU A 7 -8.29 1.04 -20.77
CA GLU A 7 -7.07 0.29 -20.48
C GLU A 7 -6.95 -0.15 -19.00
N ALA A 8 -7.47 0.67 -18.08
CA ALA A 8 -7.51 0.33 -16.66
C ALA A 8 -8.35 -0.93 -16.36
N SER A 9 -9.30 -1.32 -17.24
CA SER A 9 -10.10 -2.54 -17.07
C SER A 9 -9.34 -3.81 -17.48
N ALA A 10 -8.34 -3.67 -18.34
CA ALA A 10 -7.49 -4.78 -18.80
C ALA A 10 -6.30 -5.06 -17.85
N ARG A 11 -6.06 -4.20 -16.88
CA ARG A 11 -4.97 -4.32 -15.88
C ARG A 11 -5.56 -4.56 -14.50
N ALA A 12 -4.94 -5.43 -13.74
CA ALA A 12 -5.44 -5.79 -12.42
C ALA A 12 -4.33 -5.79 -11.37
N PHE A 13 -4.68 -5.36 -10.17
CA PHE A 13 -3.91 -5.64 -8.97
C PHE A 13 -4.27 -7.05 -8.49
N ASP A 14 -3.77 -8.05 -9.23
CA ASP A 14 -3.96 -9.46 -8.95
C ASP A 14 -2.88 -10.02 -8.02
N TYR A 15 -2.98 -11.32 -7.73
CA TYR A 15 -1.99 -12.01 -6.89
C TYR A 15 -0.56 -11.82 -7.43
N ASP A 16 -0.35 -11.97 -8.73
CA ASP A 16 0.99 -11.93 -9.33
C ASP A 16 1.64 -10.55 -9.18
N LEU A 17 0.89 -9.47 -9.40
CA LEU A 17 1.38 -8.11 -9.22
C LEU A 17 1.63 -7.79 -7.73
N LEU A 18 0.72 -8.18 -6.84
CA LEU A 18 0.87 -8.01 -5.40
C LEU A 18 2.11 -8.74 -4.87
N ARG A 19 2.31 -9.99 -5.32
CA ARG A 19 3.44 -10.82 -4.95
C ARG A 19 4.76 -10.27 -5.50
N PHE A 20 4.77 -9.83 -6.77
CA PHE A 20 5.93 -9.16 -7.37
C PHE A 20 6.38 -7.92 -6.57
N GLU A 21 5.44 -7.09 -6.13
CA GLU A 21 5.77 -5.91 -5.32
C GLU A 21 6.33 -6.28 -3.93
N LEU A 22 5.87 -7.38 -3.32
CA LEU A 22 6.42 -7.91 -2.07
C LEU A 22 7.82 -8.54 -2.29
N ASP A 23 8.05 -9.21 -3.41
CA ASP A 23 9.40 -9.69 -3.79
C ASP A 23 10.38 -8.55 -3.99
N HIS A 24 9.92 -7.47 -4.62
CA HIS A 24 10.72 -6.26 -4.76
C HIS A 24 11.13 -5.67 -3.40
N TYR A 25 10.22 -5.71 -2.39
CA TYR A 25 10.59 -5.35 -1.03
C TYR A 25 11.61 -6.30 -0.42
N ARG A 26 11.47 -7.63 -0.58
CA ARG A 26 12.47 -8.58 -0.10
C ARG A 26 13.85 -8.27 -0.68
N GLU A 27 13.93 -8.07 -2.00
CA GLU A 27 15.17 -7.78 -2.69
C GLU A 27 15.82 -6.48 -2.21
N TRP A 28 15.05 -5.39 -2.18
CA TRP A 28 15.59 -4.05 -1.96
C TRP A 28 15.46 -3.55 -0.52
N GLY A 29 14.37 -3.87 0.15
CA GLY A 29 14.12 -3.44 1.54
C GLY A 29 14.83 -4.31 2.57
N LEU A 30 15.14 -5.56 2.23
CA LEU A 30 15.81 -6.49 3.14
C LEU A 30 17.19 -6.89 2.63
N GLU A 31 17.29 -7.65 1.52
CA GLU A 31 18.53 -8.27 1.08
C GLU A 31 19.58 -7.26 0.64
N ALA A 32 19.19 -6.16 0.00
CA ALA A 32 20.11 -5.08 -0.37
C ALA A 32 20.62 -4.27 0.82
N VAL A 33 19.92 -4.28 1.95
CA VAL A 33 20.26 -3.51 3.16
C VAL A 33 21.04 -4.37 4.16
N PHE A 34 20.54 -5.58 4.44
CA PHE A 34 21.05 -6.46 5.51
C PHE A 34 21.84 -7.66 4.99
N GLY A 35 21.93 -7.84 3.68
CA GLY A 35 22.52 -9.02 3.05
C GLY A 35 21.50 -10.13 2.77
N PRO A 36 21.94 -11.19 2.06
CA PRO A 36 21.05 -12.26 1.63
C PRO A 36 20.43 -12.99 2.84
N LEU A 37 19.16 -13.28 2.75
CA LEU A 37 18.43 -14.08 3.73
C LEU A 37 18.88 -15.54 3.69
N ASP A 38 19.00 -16.19 4.84
CA ASP A 38 19.15 -17.64 4.87
C ASP A 38 17.91 -18.35 4.30
N THR A 39 18.08 -19.60 3.88
CA THR A 39 17.04 -20.37 3.18
C THR A 39 15.78 -20.54 4.02
N ALA A 40 15.91 -20.75 5.34
CA ALA A 40 14.75 -20.97 6.20
C ALA A 40 13.95 -19.69 6.41
N ARG A 41 14.64 -18.57 6.67
CA ARG A 41 14.00 -17.24 6.81
C ARG A 41 13.33 -16.81 5.51
N ARG A 42 14.02 -17.01 4.37
CA ARG A 42 13.45 -16.70 3.05
C ARG A 42 12.17 -17.50 2.80
N ALA A 43 12.17 -18.80 3.07
CA ALA A 43 10.99 -19.64 2.88
C ALA A 43 9.80 -19.20 3.76
N ARG A 44 10.05 -18.83 5.03
CA ARG A 44 9.00 -18.30 5.93
C ARG A 44 8.43 -16.97 5.40
N LEU A 45 9.30 -16.07 4.98
CA LEU A 45 8.88 -14.76 4.45
C LEU A 45 8.08 -14.92 3.15
N ASP A 46 8.55 -15.79 2.24
CA ASP A 46 7.85 -16.07 0.97
C ASP A 46 6.46 -16.64 1.23
N ALA A 47 6.31 -17.61 2.14
CA ALA A 47 5.02 -18.15 2.51
C ALA A 47 4.08 -17.09 3.13
N ALA A 48 4.62 -16.19 3.95
CA ALA A 48 3.84 -15.10 4.54
C ALA A 48 3.42 -14.06 3.49
N PHE A 49 4.26 -13.79 2.50
CA PHE A 49 3.94 -12.92 1.37
C PHE A 49 2.89 -13.54 0.45
N ASP A 50 2.97 -14.86 0.20
CA ASP A 50 1.96 -15.58 -0.56
C ASP A 50 0.58 -15.49 0.11
N ALA A 51 0.53 -15.68 1.44
CA ALA A 51 -0.71 -15.57 2.19
C ALA A 51 -1.29 -14.14 2.14
N LEU A 52 -0.46 -13.11 2.34
CA LEU A 52 -0.89 -11.72 2.28
C LEU A 52 -1.39 -11.33 0.87
N ALA A 53 -0.65 -11.70 -0.17
CA ALA A 53 -1.02 -11.40 -1.55
C ALA A 53 -2.33 -12.09 -1.94
N ALA A 54 -2.50 -13.37 -1.58
CA ALA A 54 -3.72 -14.12 -1.84
C ALA A 54 -4.93 -13.49 -1.16
N GLU A 55 -4.81 -13.11 0.12
CA GLU A 55 -5.91 -12.48 0.85
C GLU A 55 -6.29 -11.12 0.24
N ILE A 56 -5.32 -10.29 -0.14
CA ILE A 56 -5.59 -9.00 -0.77
C ILE A 56 -6.22 -9.18 -2.16
N ALA A 57 -5.81 -10.18 -2.93
CA ALA A 57 -6.37 -10.45 -4.25
C ALA A 57 -7.86 -10.79 -4.22
N GLU A 58 -8.36 -11.37 -3.12
CA GLU A 58 -9.77 -11.71 -2.90
C GLU A 58 -10.64 -10.52 -2.41
N LEU A 59 -10.03 -9.38 -2.07
CA LEU A 59 -10.78 -8.21 -1.62
C LEU A 59 -11.70 -7.66 -2.72
N SER A 60 -12.79 -7.02 -2.31
CA SER A 60 -13.72 -6.37 -3.23
C SER A 60 -13.00 -5.33 -4.09
N ARG A 61 -13.23 -5.42 -5.40
CA ARG A 61 -12.47 -4.69 -6.41
C ARG A 61 -13.22 -3.49 -6.98
N GLY A 62 -12.48 -2.51 -7.44
CA GLY A 62 -12.97 -1.32 -8.12
C GLY A 62 -11.88 -0.66 -8.95
N PHE A 63 -12.19 0.52 -9.50
CA PHE A 63 -11.17 1.38 -10.10
C PHE A 63 -10.19 1.83 -9.02
N VAL A 64 -8.91 1.73 -9.31
CA VAL A 64 -7.79 2.16 -8.47
C VAL A 64 -6.91 3.09 -9.30
N HIS A 65 -6.72 4.30 -8.81
CA HIS A 65 -5.78 5.27 -9.38
C HIS A 65 -4.32 4.83 -9.19
N ARG A 66 -4.05 4.04 -8.12
CA ARG A 66 -2.75 3.52 -7.71
C ARG A 66 -1.84 4.54 -7.02
N ASP A 67 -1.70 5.73 -7.56
CA ASP A 67 -0.89 6.81 -7.00
C ASP A 67 -1.74 8.00 -6.52
N TYR A 68 -2.87 7.68 -5.83
CA TYR A 68 -3.75 8.66 -5.22
C TYR A 68 -3.15 9.19 -3.92
N GLN A 69 -2.17 10.06 -4.05
CA GLN A 69 -1.39 10.64 -2.94
C GLN A 69 -1.40 12.17 -3.01
N SER A 70 -1.00 12.84 -1.94
CA SER A 70 -1.09 14.30 -1.83
C SER A 70 -0.40 15.05 -2.98
N ARG A 71 0.71 14.53 -3.49
CA ARG A 71 1.48 15.13 -4.59
C ARG A 71 0.74 15.08 -5.94
N ASN A 72 -0.25 14.20 -6.08
CA ASN A 72 -1.05 14.05 -7.28
C ASN A 72 -2.45 14.68 -7.16
N LEU A 73 -2.65 15.46 -6.10
CA LEU A 73 -3.85 16.27 -5.88
C LEU A 73 -3.49 17.75 -6.01
N MET A 74 -3.98 18.38 -7.09
CA MET A 74 -3.72 19.78 -7.37
C MET A 74 -4.92 20.63 -6.96
N VAL A 75 -4.67 21.77 -6.32
CA VAL A 75 -5.71 22.75 -6.02
C VAL A 75 -5.73 23.78 -7.14
N VAL A 76 -6.88 23.95 -7.78
CA VAL A 76 -7.07 24.87 -8.91
C VAL A 76 -8.20 25.86 -8.61
N GLY A 77 -7.88 27.14 -8.66
CA GLY A 77 -8.85 28.21 -8.35
C GLY A 77 -9.15 28.33 -6.86
N ASP A 78 -10.18 29.10 -6.53
CA ASP A 78 -10.56 29.49 -5.17
C ASP A 78 -11.83 28.77 -4.66
N ALA A 79 -12.39 27.84 -5.42
CA ALA A 79 -13.55 27.07 -4.99
C ALA A 79 -13.18 26.16 -3.79
N PRO A 80 -14.11 25.88 -2.87
CA PRO A 80 -13.86 24.91 -1.82
C PRO A 80 -13.71 23.48 -2.39
N ALA A 81 -13.01 22.59 -1.68
CA ALA A 81 -12.97 21.18 -2.06
C ALA A 81 -14.40 20.56 -1.99
N PRO A 82 -14.76 19.61 -2.89
CA PRO A 82 -13.86 18.95 -3.86
C PRO A 82 -13.72 19.66 -5.22
N GLU A 83 -14.47 20.74 -5.50
CA GLU A 83 -14.56 21.38 -6.81
C GLU A 83 -13.24 21.99 -7.27
N SER A 84 -12.35 22.35 -6.33
CA SER A 84 -11.01 22.87 -6.62
C SER A 84 -9.95 21.77 -6.77
N LEU A 85 -10.28 20.48 -6.56
CA LEU A 85 -9.31 19.40 -6.62
C LEU A 85 -9.26 18.79 -8.03
N VAL A 86 -8.06 18.75 -8.58
CA VAL A 86 -7.73 18.03 -9.83
C VAL A 86 -6.79 16.89 -9.52
N ILE A 87 -7.16 15.69 -9.96
CA ILE A 87 -6.38 14.46 -9.79
C ILE A 87 -5.56 14.28 -11.07
N ILE A 88 -4.25 14.08 -10.91
CA ILE A 88 -3.30 13.86 -12.02
C ILE A 88 -2.58 12.52 -11.84
N ASP A 89 -1.82 12.10 -12.85
CA ASP A 89 -0.95 10.91 -12.80
C ASP A 89 -1.74 9.57 -12.76
N PHE A 90 -2.80 9.49 -13.57
CA PHE A 90 -3.74 8.35 -13.60
C PHE A 90 -3.42 7.28 -14.65
N GLN A 91 -2.31 7.41 -15.42
CA GLN A 91 -1.98 6.48 -16.52
C GLN A 91 -1.66 5.05 -16.02
N ASP A 92 -1.33 4.89 -14.74
CA ASP A 92 -1.10 3.58 -14.12
C ASP A 92 -2.34 3.00 -13.41
N ALA A 93 -3.51 3.61 -13.63
CA ALA A 93 -4.76 3.14 -13.08
C ALA A 93 -5.10 1.71 -13.55
N LEU A 94 -5.78 0.96 -12.69
CA LEU A 94 -6.12 -0.44 -12.91
C LEU A 94 -7.33 -0.87 -12.07
N THR A 95 -7.76 -2.12 -12.19
CA THR A 95 -8.76 -2.72 -11.30
C THR A 95 -8.07 -3.38 -10.10
N GLY A 96 -8.42 -2.98 -8.89
CA GLY A 96 -7.80 -3.49 -7.67
C GLY A 96 -8.66 -3.38 -6.42
N PRO A 97 -8.09 -3.65 -5.24
CA PRO A 97 -8.81 -3.52 -3.97
C PRO A 97 -9.40 -2.11 -3.82
N ARG A 98 -10.72 -2.02 -3.62
CA ARG A 98 -11.45 -0.74 -3.53
C ARG A 98 -10.91 0.25 -2.48
N ILE A 99 -10.19 -0.26 -1.49
CA ILE A 99 -9.61 0.53 -0.40
C ILE A 99 -8.22 1.10 -0.75
N TYR A 100 -7.59 0.66 -1.84
CA TYR A 100 -6.20 0.94 -2.16
C TYR A 100 -5.87 2.44 -2.22
N ASP A 101 -6.72 3.23 -2.87
CA ASP A 101 -6.50 4.69 -2.99
C ASP A 101 -6.69 5.42 -1.66
N ALA A 102 -7.60 4.95 -0.82
CA ALA A 102 -7.73 5.48 0.55
C ALA A 102 -6.47 5.18 1.38
N VAL A 103 -5.87 3.99 1.22
CA VAL A 103 -4.58 3.66 1.84
C VAL A 103 -3.47 4.56 1.30
N ALA A 104 -3.42 4.77 -0.02
CA ALA A 104 -2.42 5.62 -0.65
C ALA A 104 -2.42 7.05 -0.10
N LEU A 105 -3.61 7.62 0.10
CA LEU A 105 -3.78 8.98 0.62
C LEU A 105 -3.58 9.07 2.14
N LEU A 106 -4.23 8.18 2.90
CA LEU A 106 -4.22 8.27 4.36
C LEU A 106 -2.91 7.79 4.99
N ASN A 107 -2.15 6.94 4.30
CA ASN A 107 -0.78 6.54 4.65
C ASN A 107 0.25 7.13 3.69
N ASP A 108 -0.01 8.33 3.18
CA ASP A 108 0.91 9.06 2.32
C ASP A 108 2.31 9.14 2.96
N SER A 109 3.36 8.94 2.16
CA SER A 109 4.74 9.02 2.66
C SER A 109 5.20 10.45 2.89
N TYR A 110 4.51 11.42 2.31
CA TYR A 110 4.91 12.85 2.31
C TYR A 110 4.11 13.71 3.29
N VAL A 111 2.96 13.21 3.76
CA VAL A 111 2.08 13.92 4.69
C VAL A 111 1.70 12.98 5.82
N ASP A 112 1.85 13.44 7.05
CA ASP A 112 1.38 12.67 8.21
C ASP A 112 -0.11 12.94 8.46
N VAL A 113 -0.93 11.90 8.28
CA VAL A 113 -2.35 11.93 8.58
C VAL A 113 -2.57 11.25 9.93
N PRO A 114 -3.02 11.97 10.96
CA PRO A 114 -3.21 11.41 12.29
C PRO A 114 -4.14 10.19 12.28
N PHE A 115 -3.81 9.14 13.04
CA PHE A 115 -4.57 7.89 13.10
C PHE A 115 -6.07 8.10 13.36
N GLY A 116 -6.42 9.02 14.28
CA GLY A 116 -7.83 9.36 14.54
C GLY A 116 -8.55 9.95 13.31
N MET A 117 -7.85 10.67 12.42
CA MET A 117 -8.42 11.13 11.16
C MET A 117 -8.59 9.97 10.17
N GLN A 118 -7.59 9.10 10.04
CA GLN A 118 -7.68 7.91 9.20
C GLN A 118 -8.93 7.09 9.56
N ARG A 119 -9.13 6.80 10.85
CA ARG A 119 -10.30 6.05 11.35
C ARG A 119 -11.63 6.74 11.01
N ARG A 120 -11.75 8.06 11.18
CA ARG A 120 -12.95 8.81 10.80
C ARG A 120 -13.26 8.73 9.31
N VAL A 121 -12.22 8.82 8.47
CA VAL A 121 -12.39 8.72 7.00
C VAL A 121 -12.86 7.31 6.61
N ILE A 122 -12.26 6.26 7.18
CA ILE A 122 -12.67 4.87 6.93
C ILE A 122 -14.11 4.61 7.39
N ALA A 123 -14.47 5.05 8.60
CA ALA A 123 -15.85 4.94 9.10
C ALA A 123 -16.84 5.68 8.17
N ARG A 124 -16.49 6.88 7.72
CA ARG A 124 -17.32 7.63 6.79
C ARG A 124 -17.45 6.95 5.43
N TYR A 125 -16.36 6.37 4.92
CA TYR A 125 -16.38 5.60 3.68
C TYR A 125 -17.29 4.37 3.82
N ALA A 126 -17.15 3.61 4.90
CA ALA A 126 -18.01 2.46 5.19
C ALA A 126 -19.48 2.87 5.22
N GLN A 127 -19.83 3.94 5.93
CA GLN A 127 -21.19 4.46 6.02
C GLN A 127 -21.75 4.84 4.64
N LEU A 128 -21.00 5.59 3.83
CA LEU A 128 -21.44 6.04 2.50
C LEU A 128 -21.66 4.88 1.52
N ARG A 129 -20.97 3.77 1.72
CA ARG A 129 -21.02 2.59 0.83
C ARG A 129 -21.86 1.45 1.40
N GLY A 130 -22.43 1.60 2.60
CA GLY A 130 -23.20 0.56 3.26
C GLY A 130 -22.36 -0.68 3.60
N LEU A 131 -21.10 -0.49 4.02
CA LEU A 131 -20.13 -1.54 4.33
C LEU A 131 -19.97 -1.69 5.83
N ASP A 132 -19.54 -2.87 6.27
CA ASP A 132 -19.11 -3.08 7.65
C ASP A 132 -17.79 -2.34 7.92
N GLU A 133 -17.78 -1.51 8.95
CA GLU A 133 -16.61 -0.68 9.31
C GLU A 133 -15.42 -1.53 9.76
N GLY A 134 -15.66 -2.60 10.51
CA GLY A 134 -14.60 -3.49 10.99
C GLY A 134 -13.92 -4.22 9.85
N ALA A 135 -14.71 -4.78 8.93
CA ALA A 135 -14.18 -5.43 7.73
C ALA A 135 -13.39 -4.45 6.86
N LEU A 136 -13.91 -3.24 6.63
CA LEU A 136 -13.22 -2.23 5.84
C LEU A 136 -11.91 -1.75 6.50
N ALA A 137 -11.90 -1.64 7.82
CA ALA A 137 -10.68 -1.31 8.57
C ALA A 137 -9.63 -2.41 8.47
N ARG A 138 -10.04 -3.68 8.45
CA ARG A 138 -9.14 -4.81 8.21
C ARG A 138 -8.59 -4.78 6.78
N GLU A 139 -9.43 -4.56 5.75
CA GLU A 139 -8.98 -4.36 4.37
C GLU A 139 -7.93 -3.23 4.27
N PHE A 140 -8.17 -2.10 4.99
CA PHE A 140 -7.24 -0.98 5.04
C PHE A 140 -5.89 -1.38 5.64
N ASP A 141 -5.87 -2.13 6.73
CA ASP A 141 -4.63 -2.58 7.36
C ASP A 141 -3.87 -3.59 6.50
N LEU A 142 -4.54 -4.56 5.84
CA LEU A 142 -3.93 -5.50 4.90
C LEU A 142 -3.21 -4.78 3.75
N VAL A 143 -3.94 -3.88 3.08
CA VAL A 143 -3.38 -3.11 1.95
C VAL A 143 -2.30 -2.14 2.44
N THR A 144 -2.39 -1.61 3.67
CA THR A 144 -1.32 -0.79 4.26
C THR A 144 -0.03 -1.59 4.37
N VAL A 145 -0.08 -2.82 4.87
CA VAL A 145 1.11 -3.68 4.99
C VAL A 145 1.76 -3.86 3.63
N GLN A 146 1.01 -4.35 2.64
CA GLN A 146 1.53 -4.61 1.31
C GLN A 146 2.13 -3.34 0.66
N ARG A 147 1.34 -2.24 0.64
CA ARG A 147 1.77 -1.00 -0.01
C ARG A 147 3.00 -0.39 0.66
N LYS A 148 3.05 -0.39 2.00
CA LYS A 148 4.17 0.24 2.71
C LYS A 148 5.45 -0.58 2.70
N LEU A 149 5.37 -1.89 2.62
CA LEU A 149 6.51 -2.75 2.30
C LEU A 149 7.04 -2.41 0.90
N LYS A 150 6.16 -2.39 -0.11
CA LYS A 150 6.53 -2.00 -1.48
C LYS A 150 7.19 -0.62 -1.53
N ASP A 151 6.60 0.39 -0.84
CA ASP A 151 7.14 1.75 -0.82
C ASP A 151 8.55 1.77 -0.21
N GLY A 152 8.78 1.08 0.93
CA GLY A 152 10.07 0.97 1.57
C GLY A 152 11.15 0.35 0.66
N GLY A 153 10.84 -0.77 0.02
CA GLY A 153 11.74 -1.39 -0.98
C GLY A 153 12.00 -0.48 -2.18
N ARG A 154 10.97 0.20 -2.67
CA ARG A 154 11.09 1.13 -3.80
C ARG A 154 11.99 2.32 -3.50
N PHE A 155 11.94 2.86 -2.30
CA PHE A 155 12.79 3.99 -1.89
C PHE A 155 14.27 3.60 -1.86
N VAL A 156 14.60 2.41 -1.35
CA VAL A 156 15.96 1.87 -1.38
C VAL A 156 16.42 1.59 -2.81
N PHE A 157 15.56 1.00 -3.65
CA PHE A 157 15.85 0.79 -5.07
C PHE A 157 16.20 2.11 -5.79
N ILE A 158 15.42 3.18 -5.55
CA ILE A 158 15.65 4.49 -6.17
C ILE A 158 17.01 5.05 -5.75
N ASP A 159 17.39 4.89 -4.49
CA ASP A 159 18.74 5.29 -4.03
C ASP A 159 19.84 4.46 -4.70
N ARG A 160 19.77 3.14 -4.59
CA ARG A 160 20.86 2.24 -4.99
C ARG A 160 21.04 2.16 -6.52
N VAL A 161 19.95 2.19 -7.28
CA VAL A 161 19.96 1.98 -8.74
C VAL A 161 19.92 3.29 -9.50
N LYS A 162 19.16 4.30 -8.99
CA LYS A 162 19.01 5.59 -9.67
C LYS A 162 19.88 6.69 -9.07
N GLY A 163 20.60 6.42 -7.97
CA GLY A 163 21.47 7.40 -7.30
C GLY A 163 20.71 8.56 -6.67
N ASN A 164 19.44 8.36 -6.27
CA ASN A 164 18.61 9.42 -5.70
C ASN A 164 18.20 9.10 -4.25
N PRO A 165 18.92 9.63 -3.24
CA PRO A 165 18.66 9.37 -1.83
C PRO A 165 17.47 10.15 -1.25
N SER A 166 16.80 11.02 -2.01
CA SER A 166 15.76 11.93 -1.50
C SER A 166 14.55 11.22 -0.89
N PHE A 167 14.37 9.92 -1.15
CA PHE A 167 13.27 9.11 -0.62
C PHE A 167 13.66 8.30 0.63
N LEU A 168 14.94 8.16 0.96
CA LEU A 168 15.39 7.40 2.13
C LEU A 168 14.78 7.87 3.46
N PRO A 169 14.57 9.19 3.70
CA PRO A 169 13.92 9.65 4.92
C PRO A 169 12.50 9.10 5.18
N PHE A 170 11.85 8.55 4.15
CA PHE A 170 10.49 8.01 4.26
C PHE A 170 10.46 6.49 4.55
N VAL A 171 11.62 5.83 4.56
CA VAL A 171 11.72 4.36 4.77
C VAL A 171 11.22 3.99 6.15
N ASP A 172 11.76 4.60 7.21
CA ASP A 172 11.41 4.29 8.61
C ASP A 172 9.93 4.56 8.90
N ALA A 173 9.40 5.66 8.37
CA ALA A 173 7.98 5.99 8.49
C ALA A 173 7.10 4.93 7.80
N SER A 174 7.52 4.39 6.64
CA SER A 174 6.81 3.30 5.96
C SER A 174 6.78 2.05 6.82
N PHE A 175 7.90 1.63 7.39
CA PHE A 175 7.95 0.46 8.28
C PHE A 175 7.20 0.69 9.59
N GLY A 176 7.20 1.89 10.14
CA GLY A 176 6.37 2.24 11.28
C GLY A 176 4.88 2.00 11.03
N ARG A 177 4.41 2.35 9.82
CA ARG A 177 3.02 2.08 9.39
C ARG A 177 2.75 0.58 9.19
N VAL A 178 3.71 -0.18 8.66
CA VAL A 178 3.61 -1.64 8.55
C VAL A 178 3.46 -2.27 9.93
N ARG A 179 4.33 -1.94 10.88
CA ARG A 179 4.26 -2.47 12.25
C ARG A 179 2.93 -2.13 12.92
N ALA A 180 2.46 -0.89 12.78
CA ALA A 180 1.20 -0.45 13.35
C ALA A 180 -0.02 -1.16 12.73
N ALA A 181 -0.02 -1.42 11.43
CA ALA A 181 -1.08 -2.16 10.75
C ALA A 181 -1.06 -3.64 11.16
N LEU A 182 0.11 -4.29 11.14
CA LEU A 182 0.28 -5.68 11.58
C LEU A 182 -0.13 -5.91 13.04
N ALA A 183 0.07 -4.93 13.93
CA ALA A 183 -0.36 -5.03 15.32
C ALA A 183 -1.90 -5.13 15.49
N ARG A 184 -2.66 -4.71 14.48
CA ARG A 184 -4.13 -4.77 14.47
C ARG A 184 -4.69 -5.95 13.67
N LEU A 185 -3.84 -6.61 12.86
CA LEU A 185 -4.23 -7.75 12.05
C LEU A 185 -4.05 -9.05 12.82
N GLU A 186 -5.06 -9.90 12.80
CA GLU A 186 -4.99 -11.29 13.24
C GLU A 186 -4.63 -12.19 12.04
N GLY A 187 -3.97 -13.31 12.30
CA GLY A 187 -3.64 -14.31 11.28
C GLY A 187 -2.36 -14.05 10.48
N HIS A 188 -1.59 -13.00 10.84
CA HIS A 188 -0.31 -12.65 10.16
C HIS A 188 0.90 -12.71 11.09
N GLU A 189 0.90 -13.63 12.07
CA GLU A 189 1.94 -13.76 13.10
C GLU A 189 3.29 -14.15 12.48
N GLU A 190 3.30 -15.01 11.46
CA GLU A 190 4.52 -15.40 10.73
C GLU A 190 5.15 -14.21 10.00
N LEU A 191 4.32 -13.35 9.38
CA LEU A 191 4.82 -12.12 8.74
C LEU A 191 5.39 -11.15 9.77
N LYS A 192 4.73 -10.98 10.91
CA LYS A 192 5.25 -10.16 12.03
C LYS A 192 6.61 -10.66 12.49
N ALA A 193 6.74 -11.97 12.72
CA ALA A 193 7.98 -12.59 13.16
C ALA A 193 9.10 -12.44 12.12
N ALA A 194 8.82 -12.74 10.85
CA ALA A 194 9.81 -12.67 9.77
C ALA A 194 10.33 -11.24 9.53
N LEU A 195 9.49 -10.22 9.74
CA LEU A 195 9.90 -8.82 9.62
C LEU A 195 10.65 -8.32 10.86
N ALA A 196 10.30 -8.77 12.07
CA ALA A 196 10.99 -8.38 13.31
C ALA A 196 12.44 -8.89 13.38
N GLU A 197 12.77 -9.97 12.67
CA GLU A 197 14.15 -10.49 12.57
C GLU A 197 15.06 -9.57 11.72
N ALA A 198 14.51 -8.51 11.09
CA ALA A 198 15.25 -7.57 10.23
C ALA A 198 15.60 -6.24 10.95
N ASP A 199 15.06 -6.01 12.14
CA ASP A 199 15.38 -4.88 13.01
C ASP A 199 16.54 -5.28 13.93
#